data_0cc08c6d5c81363492b05ea9db1350b3
#
_entry.id   0cc08c6d5c81363492b05ea9db1350b3
#
_cell.length_a   1.000
_cell.length_b   1.000
_cell.length_c   1.000
_cell.angle_alpha   90.00
_cell.angle_beta   90.00
_cell.angle_gamma   90.00
#
_symmetry.space_group_name_H-M   'P 1'
#
loop_
_entity.id
_entity.type
_entity.pdbx_description
1 polymer ?
#
loop_
_entity_poly.entity_id
_entity_poly.type
_entity_poly.pdbx_seq_one_letter_code
_entity_poly.pdbx_strand_id
1 'polypeptide(L)'
;GSDNMETIGYAEHLVLPIKLTPVDAAQPIKLELSAQLGICLDICVPIFLSLSQQLDPVQRSADPATLLALENQPVPRAQSNLQYLDCAVTPDEDAILITIGAAIPSLGARETLIIEYKQQNHWVMMEPTRREGPLLQALGYLTDETGAAPLSISRQKIQITAIGSLGATDLGDCTAQPK
;
A
#
# COMPACT_ATOMS: atom_id res chain seq x y z
N GLY A 1 -12.21 -21.76 16.76
CA GLY A 1 -12.19 -21.08 15.52
C GLY A 1 -10.90 -20.31 15.45
N SER A 2 -9.96 -20.72 14.61
CA SER A 2 -8.80 -19.88 14.28
C SER A 2 -9.31 -18.76 13.40
N ASP A 3 -9.33 -17.56 13.93
CA ASP A 3 -9.54 -16.37 13.11
C ASP A 3 -8.44 -16.38 12.05
N ASN A 4 -8.87 -16.58 10.80
CA ASN A 4 -7.99 -16.63 9.64
C ASN A 4 -7.57 -15.19 9.29
N MET A 5 -6.77 -14.60 10.18
CA MET A 5 -6.24 -13.25 9.97
C MET A 5 -5.18 -13.31 8.89
N GLU A 6 -5.50 -12.78 7.72
CA GLU A 6 -4.55 -12.68 6.61
C GLU A 6 -3.63 -11.50 6.86
N THR A 7 -2.33 -11.75 6.86
CA THR A 7 -1.31 -10.71 6.99
C THR A 7 -0.66 -10.48 5.63
N ILE A 8 -0.61 -9.23 5.22
CA ILE A 8 0.09 -8.82 4.00
C ILE A 8 1.45 -8.31 4.39
N GLY A 9 2.50 -8.87 3.79
CA GLY A 9 3.87 -8.52 4.10
C GLY A 9 4.88 -9.18 3.16
N TYR A 10 6.14 -8.97 3.48
CA TYR A 10 7.25 -9.58 2.77
C TYR A 10 7.67 -10.86 3.50
N ALA A 11 7.88 -11.94 2.76
CA ALA A 11 8.40 -13.19 3.31
C ALA A 11 9.94 -13.13 3.38
N GLU A 12 10.51 -13.56 4.51
CA GLU A 12 11.94 -13.71 4.77
C GLU A 12 12.75 -12.40 4.80
N HIS A 13 12.68 -11.56 3.77
CA HIS A 13 13.44 -10.31 3.71
C HIS A 13 12.67 -9.22 2.94
N LEU A 14 12.95 -7.96 3.32
CA LEU A 14 12.43 -6.76 2.67
C LEU A 14 13.60 -5.98 2.06
N VAL A 15 13.49 -5.65 0.78
CA VAL A 15 14.32 -4.64 0.12
C VAL A 15 13.43 -3.47 -0.27
N LEU A 16 13.66 -2.30 0.35
CA LEU A 16 12.89 -1.09 0.12
C LEU A 16 13.74 -0.08 -0.66
N PRO A 17 13.57 0.05 -1.99
CA PRO A 17 14.28 1.04 -2.79
C PRO A 17 13.85 2.46 -2.43
N ILE A 18 14.82 3.34 -2.18
CA ILE A 18 14.58 4.75 -1.88
C ILE A 18 15.20 5.58 -3.00
N LYS A 19 14.37 6.37 -3.69
CA LYS A 19 14.84 7.31 -4.69
C LYS A 19 15.18 8.63 -4.04
N LEU A 20 16.44 9.07 -4.17
CA LEU A 20 16.91 10.36 -3.69
C LEU A 20 17.16 11.30 -4.88
N THR A 21 16.72 12.54 -4.74
CA THR A 21 17.03 13.61 -5.71
C THR A 21 17.77 14.71 -4.96
N PRO A 22 19.10 14.81 -5.13
CA PRO A 22 19.89 15.85 -4.46
C PRO A 22 19.55 17.25 -5.00
N VAL A 23 19.56 18.23 -4.15
CA VAL A 23 19.46 19.65 -4.56
C VAL A 23 20.75 20.10 -5.24
N ASP A 24 21.89 19.66 -4.72
CA ASP A 24 23.23 19.86 -5.32
C ASP A 24 23.92 18.51 -5.46
N ALA A 25 24.12 18.10 -6.71
CA ALA A 25 24.74 16.80 -7.02
C ALA A 25 26.24 16.72 -6.66
N ALA A 26 26.88 17.83 -6.36
CA ALA A 26 28.30 17.88 -5.96
C ALA A 26 28.49 17.69 -4.45
N GLN A 27 27.42 17.76 -3.65
CA GLN A 27 27.49 17.68 -2.20
C GLN A 27 27.08 16.29 -1.69
N PRO A 28 27.72 15.79 -0.62
CA PRO A 28 27.28 14.59 0.06
C PRO A 28 25.85 14.74 0.60
N ILE A 29 25.08 13.66 0.54
CA ILE A 29 23.73 13.59 1.11
C ILE A 29 23.83 12.90 2.47
N LYS A 30 23.39 13.56 3.53
CA LYS A 30 23.17 12.93 4.83
C LYS A 30 21.74 12.35 4.84
N LEU A 31 21.65 11.02 4.91
CA LEU A 31 20.40 10.30 5.00
C LEU A 31 20.17 9.88 6.46
N GLU A 32 19.01 10.24 6.99
CA GLU A 32 18.50 9.73 8.26
C GLU A 32 17.16 9.06 8.00
N LEU A 33 17.04 7.79 8.34
CA LEU A 33 15.84 6.98 8.15
C LEU A 33 15.35 6.49 9.50
N SER A 34 14.09 6.78 9.81
CA SER A 34 13.38 6.15 10.93
C SER A 34 12.23 5.33 10.36
N ALA A 35 12.15 4.08 10.76
CA ALA A 35 11.11 3.17 10.31
C ALA A 35 10.54 2.36 11.46
N GLN A 36 9.24 2.11 11.41
CA GLN A 36 8.55 1.17 12.27
C GLN A 36 8.08 0.00 11.39
N LEU A 37 8.45 -1.21 11.77
CA LEU A 37 8.13 -2.44 11.05
C LEU A 37 7.49 -3.45 12.00
N GLY A 38 6.70 -4.38 11.47
CA GLY A 38 6.21 -5.55 12.18
C GLY A 38 6.98 -6.80 11.74
N ILE A 39 7.51 -7.55 12.68
CA ILE A 39 8.02 -8.90 12.42
C ILE A 39 6.95 -9.87 12.92
N CYS A 40 6.40 -10.66 12.00
CA CYS A 40 5.27 -11.53 12.25
C CYS A 40 5.64 -13.00 12.06
N LEU A 41 5.22 -13.85 13.02
CA LEU A 41 5.13 -15.30 12.86
C LEU A 41 3.71 -15.70 13.29
N ASP A 42 3.50 -16.09 14.54
CA ASP A 42 2.17 -16.31 15.14
C ASP A 42 1.56 -14.99 15.64
N ILE A 43 2.42 -14.07 16.07
CA ILE A 43 2.09 -12.70 16.46
C ILE A 43 3.01 -11.71 15.75
N CYS A 44 2.55 -10.47 15.59
CA CYS A 44 3.37 -9.39 15.04
C CYS A 44 4.02 -8.59 16.19
N VAL A 45 5.34 -8.47 16.16
CA VAL A 45 6.10 -7.67 17.11
C VAL A 45 6.59 -6.40 16.40
N PRO A 46 6.22 -5.21 16.91
CA PRO A 46 6.71 -3.96 16.34
C PRO A 46 8.19 -3.77 16.65
N ILE A 47 8.97 -3.36 15.66
CA ILE A 47 10.36 -2.94 15.79
C ILE A 47 10.55 -1.53 15.27
N PHE A 48 11.47 -0.80 15.90
CA PHE A 48 11.84 0.56 15.49
C PHE A 48 13.28 0.54 15.00
N LEU A 49 13.50 1.05 13.80
CA LEU A 49 14.82 1.18 13.18
C LEU A 49 15.17 2.66 13.05
N SER A 50 16.42 2.98 13.36
CA SER A 50 17.00 4.29 13.07
C SER A 50 18.35 4.08 12.40
N LEU A 51 18.47 4.56 11.17
CA LEU A 51 19.64 4.42 10.34
C LEU A 51 20.15 5.81 9.95
N SER A 52 21.46 5.99 9.96
CA SER A 52 22.11 7.21 9.47
C SER A 52 23.23 6.83 8.52
N GLN A 53 23.25 7.44 7.34
CA GLN A 53 24.24 7.17 6.31
C GLN A 53 24.62 8.45 5.59
N GLN A 54 25.90 8.64 5.32
CA GLN A 54 26.37 9.66 4.39
C GLN A 54 26.59 9.00 3.03
N LEU A 55 25.99 9.59 2.01
CA LEU A 55 26.12 9.17 0.63
C LEU A 55 26.99 10.19 -0.12
N ASP A 56 28.12 9.73 -0.62
CA ASP A 56 28.99 10.57 -1.44
C ASP A 56 28.41 10.75 -2.85
N PRO A 57 28.70 11.86 -3.54
CA PRO A 57 28.15 12.17 -4.86
C PRO A 57 28.67 11.24 -5.97
N VAL A 58 29.53 10.29 -5.67
CA VAL A 58 30.01 9.31 -6.63
C VAL A 58 28.87 8.38 -7.04
N GLN A 59 28.53 8.39 -8.30
CA GLN A 59 27.48 7.53 -8.86
C GLN A 59 27.90 6.06 -8.69
N ARG A 60 27.10 5.30 -7.96
CA ARG A 60 27.25 3.85 -7.81
C ARG A 60 26.16 3.15 -8.60
N SER A 61 26.48 2.01 -9.17
CA SER A 61 25.44 1.13 -9.73
C SER A 61 24.57 0.60 -8.61
N ALA A 62 23.26 0.49 -8.83
CA ALA A 62 22.38 -0.19 -7.89
C ALA A 62 22.79 -1.67 -7.78
N ASP A 63 22.72 -2.21 -6.57
CA ASP A 63 22.95 -3.66 -6.39
C ASP A 63 21.79 -4.49 -6.98
N PRO A 64 22.01 -5.78 -7.31
CA PRO A 64 21.02 -6.62 -7.95
C PRO A 64 19.71 -6.75 -7.17
N ALA A 65 19.75 -6.75 -5.82
CA ALA A 65 18.54 -6.84 -5.01
C ALA A 65 17.68 -5.58 -5.12
N THR A 66 18.32 -4.41 -5.16
CA THR A 66 17.61 -3.13 -5.42
C THR A 66 16.97 -3.10 -6.80
N LEU A 67 17.68 -3.57 -7.84
CA LEU A 67 17.12 -3.64 -9.20
C LEU A 67 15.92 -4.58 -9.25
N LEU A 68 16.02 -5.76 -8.67
CA LEU A 68 14.92 -6.72 -8.59
C LEU A 68 13.72 -6.14 -7.84
N ALA A 69 13.94 -5.43 -6.75
CA ALA A 69 12.87 -4.79 -6.00
C ALA A 69 12.18 -3.68 -6.79
N LEU A 70 12.91 -2.95 -7.63
CA LEU A 70 12.34 -1.95 -8.56
C LEU A 70 11.52 -2.58 -9.67
N GLU A 71 11.93 -3.75 -10.17
CA GLU A 71 11.17 -4.51 -11.18
C GLU A 71 9.87 -5.11 -10.62
N ASN A 72 9.84 -5.43 -9.34
CA ASN A 72 8.70 -6.04 -8.64
C ASN A 72 7.73 -5.00 -8.04
N GLN A 73 7.81 -3.74 -8.43
CA GLN A 73 6.84 -2.74 -8.01
C GLN A 73 5.44 -3.03 -8.58
N PRO A 74 4.36 -2.61 -7.89
CA PRO A 74 3.02 -2.71 -8.45
C PRO A 74 2.93 -2.06 -9.82
N VAL A 75 2.30 -2.75 -10.76
CA VAL A 75 2.06 -2.24 -12.12
C VAL A 75 1.23 -0.96 -12.02
N PRO A 76 1.65 0.16 -12.61
CA PRO A 76 0.88 1.39 -12.57
C PRO A 76 -0.50 1.23 -13.22
N ARG A 77 -1.49 1.95 -12.71
CA ARG A 77 -2.87 1.95 -13.22
C ARG A 77 -2.98 2.03 -14.73
N ALA A 78 -2.21 2.90 -15.35
CA ALA A 78 -2.23 3.10 -16.81
C ALA A 78 -1.83 1.84 -17.61
N GLN A 79 -1.20 0.85 -16.97
CA GLN A 79 -0.74 -0.40 -17.58
C GLN A 79 -1.50 -1.63 -17.07
N SER A 80 -2.44 -1.45 -16.15
CA SER A 80 -3.10 -2.53 -15.40
C SER A 80 -4.24 -3.21 -16.14
N ASN A 81 -4.66 -2.69 -17.29
CA ASN A 81 -5.90 -3.07 -17.98
C ASN A 81 -7.15 -2.93 -17.09
N LEU A 82 -7.13 -2.02 -16.13
CA LEU A 82 -8.28 -1.65 -15.32
C LEU A 82 -9.37 -1.06 -16.21
N GLN A 83 -10.55 -1.68 -16.23
CA GLN A 83 -11.69 -1.20 -17.02
C GLN A 83 -12.45 -0.10 -16.29
N TYR A 84 -12.69 -0.28 -14.99
CA TYR A 84 -13.24 0.77 -14.13
C TYR A 84 -12.85 0.53 -12.67
N LEU A 85 -12.87 1.60 -11.89
CA LEU A 85 -12.73 1.61 -10.45
C LEU A 85 -13.91 2.39 -9.86
N ASP A 86 -14.72 1.70 -9.08
CA ASP A 86 -15.74 2.34 -8.25
C ASP A 86 -15.22 2.46 -6.82
N CYS A 87 -15.41 3.62 -6.22
CA CYS A 87 -15.00 3.88 -4.86
C CYS A 87 -16.07 4.74 -4.17
N ALA A 88 -16.89 4.10 -3.35
CA ALA A 88 -17.86 4.78 -2.51
C ALA A 88 -17.29 4.98 -1.09
N VAL A 89 -17.60 6.14 -0.53
CA VAL A 89 -17.19 6.53 0.82
C VAL A 89 -18.40 7.05 1.54
N THR A 90 -18.82 6.36 2.60
CA THR A 90 -20.03 6.66 3.35
C THR A 90 -19.75 6.66 4.86
N PRO A 91 -20.37 7.55 5.64
CA PRO A 91 -20.32 7.45 7.09
C PRO A 91 -20.95 6.13 7.56
N ASP A 92 -20.34 5.52 8.55
CA ASP A 92 -20.86 4.40 9.32
C ASP A 92 -20.75 4.78 10.81
N GLU A 93 -21.35 4.04 11.73
CA GLU A 93 -21.51 4.42 13.16
C GLU A 93 -20.26 5.09 13.74
N ASP A 94 -19.16 4.34 13.90
CA ASP A 94 -17.91 4.83 14.47
C ASP A 94 -16.75 4.87 13.44
N ALA A 95 -17.02 4.71 12.16
CA ALA A 95 -16.03 4.62 11.10
C ALA A 95 -16.48 5.35 9.83
N ILE A 96 -15.59 5.41 8.86
CA ILE A 96 -15.94 5.72 7.47
C ILE A 96 -15.85 4.42 6.68
N LEU A 97 -16.95 3.96 6.13
CA LEU A 97 -16.99 2.81 5.24
C LEU A 97 -16.50 3.20 3.84
N ILE A 98 -15.51 2.47 3.36
CA ILE A 98 -14.96 2.58 2.03
C ILE A 98 -15.28 1.30 1.27
N THR A 99 -16.05 1.41 0.20
CA THR A 99 -16.41 0.29 -0.68
C THR A 99 -15.68 0.42 -2.00
N ILE A 100 -14.97 -0.61 -2.40
CA ILE A 100 -14.22 -0.65 -3.66
C ILE A 100 -14.78 -1.74 -4.56
N GLY A 101 -14.98 -1.37 -5.83
CA GLY A 101 -15.23 -2.29 -6.93
C GLY A 101 -14.26 -2.02 -8.08
N ALA A 102 -13.39 -2.98 -8.39
CA ALA A 102 -12.40 -2.86 -9.45
C ALA A 102 -12.60 -3.94 -10.52
N ALA A 103 -12.91 -3.53 -11.74
CA ALA A 103 -12.97 -4.45 -12.88
C ALA A 103 -11.57 -4.53 -13.51
N ILE A 104 -10.83 -5.55 -13.12
CA ILE A 104 -9.45 -5.81 -13.59
C ILE A 104 -9.27 -7.28 -13.96
N PRO A 105 -8.33 -7.62 -14.86
CA PRO A 105 -7.94 -9.02 -15.09
C PRO A 105 -7.51 -9.70 -13.79
N SER A 106 -7.64 -11.04 -13.76
CA SER A 106 -7.22 -11.79 -12.58
C SER A 106 -5.72 -11.65 -12.33
N LEU A 107 -5.35 -11.42 -11.09
CA LEU A 107 -3.98 -11.40 -10.58
C LEU A 107 -3.55 -12.77 -10.03
N GLY A 108 -4.29 -13.84 -10.38
CA GLY A 108 -4.00 -15.20 -9.96
C GLY A 108 -4.70 -15.61 -8.67
N ALA A 109 -4.06 -16.44 -7.87
CA ALA A 109 -4.63 -16.92 -6.61
C ALA A 109 -4.48 -15.88 -5.48
N ARG A 110 -5.35 -15.99 -4.48
CA ARG A 110 -5.33 -15.15 -3.25
C ARG A 110 -5.31 -13.67 -3.57
N GLU A 111 -6.27 -13.23 -4.38
CA GLU A 111 -6.40 -11.82 -4.72
C GLU A 111 -6.91 -11.03 -3.52
N THR A 112 -6.23 -9.93 -3.23
CA THR A 112 -6.56 -9.02 -2.13
C THR A 112 -6.51 -7.58 -2.63
N LEU A 113 -7.58 -6.82 -2.34
CA LEU A 113 -7.56 -5.36 -2.45
C LEU A 113 -7.08 -4.79 -1.12
N ILE A 114 -6.15 -3.87 -1.19
CA ILE A 114 -5.65 -3.11 -0.05
C ILE A 114 -6.15 -1.68 -0.18
N ILE A 115 -6.75 -1.17 0.88
CA ILE A 115 -7.16 0.23 1.00
C ILE A 115 -6.27 0.87 2.06
N GLU A 116 -5.52 1.89 1.66
CA GLU A 116 -4.66 2.66 2.56
C GLU A 116 -5.15 4.10 2.63
N TYR A 117 -5.12 4.70 3.81
CA TYR A 117 -5.32 6.13 3.96
C TYR A 117 -4.00 6.82 4.26
N LYS A 118 -3.49 7.59 3.29
CA LYS A 118 -2.16 8.25 3.35
C LYS A 118 -2.16 9.45 4.30
N GLN A 119 -2.47 9.19 5.55
CA GLN A 119 -2.41 10.17 6.64
C GLN A 119 -2.04 9.44 7.93
N GLN A 120 -1.14 10.03 8.71
CA GLN A 120 -0.74 9.49 10.01
C GLN A 120 -1.93 9.35 10.94
N ASN A 121 -1.85 8.42 11.87
CA ASN A 121 -2.83 8.17 12.92
C ASN A 121 -4.24 7.82 12.39
N HIS A 122 -4.29 7.14 11.23
CA HIS A 122 -5.51 6.60 10.67
C HIS A 122 -5.28 5.14 10.24
N TRP A 123 -6.31 4.31 10.41
CA TRP A 123 -6.25 2.88 10.13
C TRP A 123 -7.42 2.48 9.26
N VAL A 124 -7.19 1.55 8.35
CA VAL A 124 -8.25 0.93 7.57
C VAL A 124 -8.30 -0.55 7.93
N MET A 125 -9.36 -0.97 8.60
CA MET A 125 -9.64 -2.38 8.86
C MET A 125 -10.35 -2.96 7.65
N MET A 126 -9.78 -4.00 7.06
CA MET A 126 -10.25 -4.59 5.81
C MET A 126 -11.12 -5.83 6.04
N GLU A 127 -12.21 -5.93 5.30
CA GLU A 127 -12.93 -7.18 5.10
C GLU A 127 -12.24 -8.03 4.01
N PRO A 128 -12.44 -9.36 4.00
CA PRO A 128 -11.91 -10.23 2.97
C PRO A 128 -12.36 -9.80 1.57
N THR A 129 -11.41 -9.69 0.66
CA THR A 129 -11.68 -9.38 -0.74
C THR A 129 -12.47 -10.51 -1.40
N ARG A 130 -13.40 -10.16 -2.29
CA ARG A 130 -14.22 -11.10 -3.06
C ARG A 130 -14.08 -10.81 -4.55
N ARG A 131 -14.02 -11.89 -5.36
CA ARG A 131 -14.07 -11.77 -6.80
C ARG A 131 -15.37 -12.38 -7.35
N GLU A 132 -16.07 -11.57 -8.13
CA GLU A 132 -17.26 -12.01 -8.87
C GLU A 132 -17.05 -11.72 -10.36
N GLY A 133 -16.70 -12.74 -11.12
CA GLY A 133 -16.32 -12.59 -12.53
C GLY A 133 -15.12 -11.62 -12.70
N PRO A 134 -15.27 -10.55 -13.49
CA PRO A 134 -14.19 -9.56 -13.66
C PRO A 134 -14.05 -8.59 -12.49
N LEU A 135 -15.03 -8.56 -11.57
CA LEU A 135 -15.12 -7.58 -10.51
C LEU A 135 -14.43 -8.08 -9.24
N LEU A 136 -13.44 -7.35 -8.76
CA LEU A 136 -12.80 -7.52 -7.46
C LEU A 136 -13.37 -6.50 -6.49
N GLN A 137 -13.83 -6.94 -5.32
CA GLN A 137 -14.55 -6.09 -4.36
C GLN A 137 -13.95 -6.19 -2.97
N ALA A 138 -13.89 -5.07 -2.27
CA ALA A 138 -13.48 -5.00 -0.87
C ALA A 138 -14.25 -3.91 -0.11
N LEU A 139 -14.30 -4.10 1.20
CA LEU A 139 -14.80 -3.15 2.18
C LEU A 139 -13.68 -2.82 3.16
N GLY A 140 -13.59 -1.56 3.55
CA GLY A 140 -12.66 -1.11 4.58
C GLY A 140 -13.33 -0.09 5.50
N TYR A 141 -13.01 -0.17 6.78
CA TYR A 141 -13.49 0.73 7.83
C TYR A 141 -12.34 1.63 8.26
N LEU A 142 -12.41 2.90 7.89
CA LEU A 142 -11.41 3.90 8.24
C LEU A 142 -11.75 4.54 9.58
N THR A 143 -10.81 4.47 10.52
CA THR A 143 -10.87 5.12 11.83
C THR A 143 -9.62 5.95 12.08
N ASP A 144 -9.68 6.85 13.05
CA ASP A 144 -8.52 7.56 13.58
C ASP A 144 -7.82 6.74 14.70
N GLU A 145 -6.81 7.33 15.34
CA GLU A 145 -6.06 6.70 16.44
C GLU A 145 -6.88 6.40 17.68
N THR A 146 -8.06 7.01 17.84
CA THR A 146 -8.98 6.75 18.95
C THR A 146 -9.97 5.63 18.64
N GLY A 147 -9.97 5.14 17.40
CA GLY A 147 -10.93 4.15 16.90
C GLY A 147 -12.25 4.77 16.47
N ALA A 148 -12.34 6.09 16.33
CA ALA A 148 -13.52 6.80 15.89
C ALA A 148 -13.46 7.19 14.41
N ALA A 149 -14.62 7.51 13.82
CA ALA A 149 -14.68 8.06 12.48
C ALA A 149 -13.98 9.42 12.43
N PRO A 150 -13.06 9.65 11.47
CA PRO A 150 -12.43 10.96 11.31
C PRO A 150 -13.45 12.01 10.87
N LEU A 151 -13.32 13.23 11.41
CA LEU A 151 -14.24 14.35 11.12
C LEU A 151 -14.26 14.77 9.64
N SER A 152 -13.18 14.53 8.92
CA SER A 152 -13.07 14.81 7.49
C SER A 152 -12.07 13.88 6.83
N ILE A 153 -12.34 13.50 5.60
CA ILE A 153 -11.44 12.70 4.79
C ILE A 153 -11.23 13.32 3.41
N SER A 154 -10.09 12.99 2.81
CA SER A 154 -9.80 13.31 1.41
C SER A 154 -9.74 12.04 0.59
N ARG A 155 -10.56 11.91 -0.44
CA ARG A 155 -10.56 10.77 -1.37
C ARG A 155 -9.22 10.58 -2.08
N GLN A 156 -8.47 11.65 -2.31
CA GLN A 156 -7.11 11.62 -2.90
C GLN A 156 -6.08 10.95 -1.99
N LYS A 157 -6.37 10.86 -0.68
CA LYS A 157 -5.50 10.14 0.28
C LYS A 157 -5.84 8.67 0.42
N ILE A 158 -6.95 8.21 -0.15
CA ILE A 158 -7.32 6.79 -0.19
C ILE A 158 -6.60 6.17 -1.37
N GLN A 159 -5.58 5.35 -1.11
CA GLN A 159 -4.83 4.60 -2.12
C GLN A 159 -5.37 3.17 -2.19
N ILE A 160 -5.47 2.63 -3.39
CA ILE A 160 -5.98 1.29 -3.63
C ILE A 160 -4.94 0.49 -4.39
N THR A 161 -4.59 -0.67 -3.86
CA THR A 161 -3.66 -1.61 -4.49
C THR A 161 -4.32 -2.98 -4.56
N ALA A 162 -4.24 -3.65 -5.71
CA ALA A 162 -4.64 -5.04 -5.87
C ALA A 162 -3.40 -5.94 -5.89
N ILE A 163 -3.41 -7.03 -5.15
CA ILE A 163 -2.33 -8.01 -5.07
C ILE A 163 -2.88 -9.41 -5.35
N GLY A 164 -2.10 -10.24 -6.01
CA GLY A 164 -2.36 -11.65 -6.20
C GLY A 164 -1.07 -12.43 -6.47
N SER A 165 -1.17 -13.72 -6.74
CA SER A 165 0.02 -14.56 -6.95
C SER A 165 0.82 -14.23 -8.23
N LEU A 166 0.26 -13.47 -9.16
CA LEU A 166 0.92 -13.04 -10.40
C LEU A 166 1.50 -11.62 -10.31
N GLY A 167 1.39 -10.96 -9.16
CA GLY A 167 1.94 -9.62 -8.93
C GLY A 167 0.95 -8.67 -8.28
N ALA A 168 1.28 -7.39 -8.34
CA ALA A 168 0.48 -6.32 -7.77
C ALA A 168 0.20 -5.23 -8.79
N THR A 169 -0.89 -4.49 -8.57
CA THR A 169 -1.31 -3.36 -9.41
C THR A 169 -1.71 -2.18 -8.53
N ASP A 170 -1.12 -1.03 -8.79
CA ASP A 170 -1.56 0.23 -8.21
C ASP A 170 -2.79 0.73 -8.98
N LEU A 171 -3.95 0.74 -8.34
CA LEU A 171 -5.20 1.20 -8.92
C LEU A 171 -5.41 2.72 -8.78
N GLY A 172 -4.53 3.40 -8.06
CA GLY A 172 -4.60 4.83 -7.80
C GLY A 172 -5.48 5.18 -6.60
N ASP A 173 -5.95 6.42 -6.59
CA ASP A 173 -6.75 6.97 -5.50
C ASP A 173 -8.28 6.79 -5.72
N CYS A 174 -9.04 7.15 -4.68
CA CYS A 174 -10.51 7.06 -4.65
C CYS A 174 -11.20 8.27 -5.30
N THR A 175 -10.55 8.98 -6.21
CA THR A 175 -11.18 10.07 -6.93
C THR A 175 -12.10 9.56 -8.04
N ALA A 176 -13.21 10.24 -8.25
CA ALA A 176 -14.13 9.88 -9.32
C ALA A 176 -13.42 9.95 -10.68
N GLN A 177 -13.52 8.86 -11.46
CA GLN A 177 -13.07 8.89 -12.84
C GLN A 177 -13.99 9.82 -13.64
N PRO A 178 -13.48 10.67 -14.51
CA PRO A 178 -14.31 11.25 -15.56
C PRO A 178 -14.87 10.08 -16.38
N LYS A 179 -16.20 10.07 -16.55
CA LYS A 179 -16.89 9.15 -17.44
C LYS A 179 -16.47 9.39 -18.89
#